data_8f079bce2befc4051a37254becfcdd79
#
_entry.id   8f079bce2befc4051a37254becfcdd79
#
_cell.length_a   1.000
_cell.length_b   1.000
_cell.length_c   1.000
_cell.angle_alpha   90.00
_cell.angle_beta   90.00
_cell.angle_gamma   90.00
#
_symmetry.space_group_name_H-M   'P 1'
#
loop_
_entity.id
_entity.type
_entity.pdbx_description
1 polymer ?
#
loop_
_entity_poly.entity_id
_entity_poly.type
_entity_poly.pdbx_seq_one_letter_code
_entity_poly.pdbx_strand_id
1 'polypeptide(L)'
;EQATAIAGMRRLNRAASEELQALGGAVHAVTDVTGYGLAGHGWEMAERSGVQVAIDTEGIVAYPGAREAAERGVRTGGDPRNREYVAAHVRSSASDAGEALCMDPQTSGGLLAAVDPAVVASLSPSWWRVGEVLGGPAALVLR
;
A
#
# COMPACT_ATOMS: atom_id res chain seq x y z
N GLU A 1 17.09 -12.52 3.82
CA GLU A 1 16.09 -11.53 4.28
C GLU A 1 16.66 -10.11 4.23
N GLN A 2 17.63 -9.76 5.06
CA GLN A 2 18.18 -8.39 5.12
C GLN A 2 18.74 -7.90 3.77
N ALA A 3 19.52 -8.72 3.05
CA ALA A 3 20.07 -8.35 1.75
C ALA A 3 18.98 -8.07 0.71
N THR A 4 17.89 -8.83 0.75
CA THR A 4 16.71 -8.66 -0.13
C THR A 4 16.01 -7.34 0.16
N ALA A 5 15.80 -7.02 1.44
CA ALA A 5 15.20 -5.75 1.85
C ALA A 5 16.07 -4.54 1.44
N ILE A 6 17.39 -4.61 1.66
CA ILE A 6 18.33 -3.55 1.23
C ILE A 6 18.30 -3.36 -0.29
N ALA A 7 18.26 -4.45 -1.06
CA ALA A 7 18.17 -4.38 -2.52
C ALA A 7 16.85 -3.71 -2.96
N GLY A 8 15.74 -4.03 -2.29
CA GLY A 8 14.44 -3.39 -2.52
C GLY A 8 14.46 -1.90 -2.22
N MET A 9 15.02 -1.48 -1.09
CA MET A 9 15.14 -0.07 -0.71
C MET A 9 15.97 0.77 -1.70
N ARG A 10 16.81 0.14 -2.50
CA ARG A 10 17.60 0.80 -3.55
C ARG A 10 16.91 0.83 -4.91
N ARG A 11 15.81 0.13 -5.05
CA ARG A 11 15.08 0.05 -6.32
C ARG A 11 14.31 1.36 -6.56
N LEU A 12 14.50 1.95 -7.72
CA LEU A 12 13.78 3.15 -8.12
C LEU A 12 12.40 2.80 -8.66
N ASN A 13 11.42 3.67 -8.43
CA ASN A 13 10.07 3.55 -8.97
C ASN A 13 9.96 3.97 -10.44
N ARG A 14 11.08 4.25 -11.10
CA ARG A 14 11.11 4.83 -12.45
C ARG A 14 10.36 3.98 -13.47
N ALA A 15 10.68 2.69 -13.58
CA ALA A 15 10.04 1.81 -14.56
C ALA A 15 8.53 1.70 -14.33
N ALA A 16 8.10 1.59 -13.06
CA ALA A 16 6.69 1.57 -12.69
C ALA A 16 5.99 2.89 -13.05
N SER A 17 6.65 4.03 -12.82
CA SER A 17 6.12 5.34 -13.17
C SER A 17 5.98 5.51 -14.70
N GLU A 18 6.97 5.09 -15.48
CA GLU A 18 6.93 5.15 -16.95
C GLU A 18 5.80 4.25 -17.52
N GLU A 19 5.59 3.06 -16.91
CA GLU A 19 4.49 2.17 -17.27
C GLU A 19 3.12 2.81 -17.01
N LEU A 20 2.90 3.41 -15.83
CA LEU A 20 1.66 4.10 -15.51
C LEU A 20 1.41 5.32 -16.43
N GLN A 21 2.46 6.08 -16.75
CA GLN A 21 2.34 7.21 -17.69
C GLN A 21 1.87 6.76 -19.07
N ALA A 22 2.32 5.59 -19.54
CA ALA A 22 1.91 5.03 -20.83
C ALA A 22 0.43 4.64 -20.87
N LEU A 23 -0.20 4.37 -19.72
CA LEU A 23 -1.64 4.06 -19.61
C LEU A 23 -2.53 5.32 -19.65
N GLY A 24 -1.97 6.51 -19.48
CA GLY A 24 -2.68 7.79 -19.61
C GLY A 24 -3.92 7.88 -18.71
N GLY A 25 -5.07 8.17 -19.30
CA GLY A 25 -6.33 8.40 -18.59
C GLY A 25 -6.91 7.19 -17.86
N ALA A 26 -6.35 5.99 -18.04
CA ALA A 26 -6.73 4.80 -17.27
C ALA A 26 -6.10 4.76 -15.86
N VAL A 27 -5.22 5.71 -15.53
CA VAL A 27 -4.64 5.87 -14.20
C VAL A 27 -5.34 7.02 -13.48
N HIS A 28 -6.02 6.72 -12.38
CA HIS A 28 -6.85 7.69 -11.65
C HIS A 28 -6.12 8.37 -10.49
N ALA A 29 -5.25 7.64 -9.81
CA ALA A 29 -4.42 8.18 -8.73
C ALA A 29 -3.14 7.37 -8.57
N VAL A 30 -2.06 8.02 -8.16
CA VAL A 30 -0.76 7.38 -7.87
C VAL A 30 -0.11 8.09 -6.70
N THR A 31 0.49 7.33 -5.81
CA THR A 31 1.40 7.83 -4.77
C THR A 31 2.54 6.85 -4.56
N ASP A 32 3.68 7.32 -4.10
CA ASP A 32 4.74 6.46 -3.59
C ASP A 32 4.47 6.10 -2.13
N VAL A 33 4.84 4.89 -1.76
CA VAL A 33 4.67 4.39 -0.39
C VAL A 33 5.96 4.63 0.38
N THR A 34 5.88 5.47 1.40
CA THR A 34 7.03 5.90 2.21
C THR A 34 6.76 5.84 3.72
N GLY A 35 7.14 6.85 4.48
CA GLY A 35 7.15 6.86 5.94
C GLY A 35 5.80 6.68 6.64
N TYR A 36 4.68 6.99 5.97
CA TYR A 36 3.33 6.74 6.51
C TYR A 36 2.81 5.33 6.25
N GLY A 37 3.62 4.49 5.59
CA GLY A 37 3.23 3.13 5.24
C GLY A 37 2.12 3.08 4.19
N LEU A 38 1.73 1.87 3.82
CA LEU A 38 0.65 1.63 2.85
C LEU A 38 -0.68 2.21 3.35
N ALA A 39 -0.95 2.11 4.66
CA ALA A 39 -2.18 2.61 5.26
C ALA A 39 -2.28 4.14 5.18
N GLY A 40 -1.23 4.87 5.55
CA GLY A 40 -1.25 6.33 5.50
C GLY A 40 -1.42 6.86 4.08
N HIS A 41 -0.68 6.32 3.12
CA HIS A 41 -0.79 6.73 1.72
C HIS A 41 -2.10 6.28 1.07
N GLY A 42 -2.64 5.11 1.47
CA GLY A 42 -3.99 4.68 1.07
C GLY A 42 -5.08 5.62 1.58
N TRP A 43 -4.95 6.09 2.82
CA TRP A 43 -5.85 7.11 3.37
C TRP A 43 -5.74 8.45 2.63
N GLU A 44 -4.54 8.96 2.38
CA GLU A 44 -4.34 10.19 1.61
C GLU A 44 -4.98 10.11 0.22
N MET A 45 -4.83 8.97 -0.45
CA MET A 45 -5.47 8.71 -1.74
C MET A 45 -7.01 8.74 -1.62
N ALA A 46 -7.57 8.08 -0.61
CA ALA A 46 -9.01 8.03 -0.36
C ALA A 46 -9.58 9.43 -0.08
N GLU A 47 -8.94 10.19 0.81
CA GLU A 47 -9.35 11.53 1.21
C GLU A 47 -9.38 12.50 0.02
N ARG A 48 -8.27 12.55 -0.72
CA ARG A 48 -8.13 13.47 -1.86
C ARG A 48 -9.06 13.14 -3.02
N SER A 49 -9.45 11.88 -3.16
CA SER A 49 -10.33 11.41 -4.23
C SER A 49 -11.80 11.33 -3.81
N GLY A 50 -12.12 11.50 -2.52
CA GLY A 50 -13.49 11.41 -1.99
C GLY A 50 -14.09 10.02 -2.11
N VAL A 51 -13.30 8.96 -1.96
CA VAL A 51 -13.67 7.56 -2.15
C VAL A 51 -13.22 6.69 -0.97
N GLN A 52 -13.59 5.42 -0.99
CA GLN A 52 -12.99 4.44 -0.07
C GLN A 52 -11.87 3.69 -0.79
N VAL A 53 -10.74 3.51 -0.10
CA VAL A 53 -9.68 2.61 -0.54
C VAL A 53 -9.70 1.39 0.36
N ALA A 54 -10.02 0.23 -0.20
CA ALA A 54 -10.02 -1.05 0.49
C ALA A 54 -8.74 -1.81 0.17
N ILE A 55 -8.01 -2.23 1.20
CA ILE A 55 -6.76 -2.99 1.09
C ILE A 55 -6.98 -4.40 1.64
N ASP A 56 -6.71 -5.40 0.82
CA ASP A 56 -6.74 -6.82 1.16
C ASP A 56 -5.38 -7.20 1.76
N THR A 57 -5.27 -7.20 3.09
CA THR A 57 -3.98 -7.32 3.79
C THR A 57 -3.29 -8.65 3.56
N GLU A 58 -4.04 -9.73 3.28
CA GLU A 58 -3.47 -11.02 2.91
C GLU A 58 -2.86 -11.02 1.50
N GLY A 59 -3.29 -10.11 0.63
CA GLY A 59 -2.72 -9.91 -0.71
C GLY A 59 -1.42 -9.12 -0.75
N ILE A 60 -0.95 -8.59 0.38
CA ILE A 60 0.28 -7.81 0.43
C ILE A 60 1.49 -8.73 0.23
N VAL A 61 2.28 -8.43 -0.80
CA VAL A 61 3.56 -9.09 -1.05
C VAL A 61 4.63 -8.45 -0.16
N ALA A 62 4.96 -9.13 0.92
CA ALA A 62 5.95 -8.67 1.90
C ALA A 62 7.34 -9.29 1.64
N TYR A 63 8.39 -8.66 2.15
CA TYR A 63 9.71 -9.27 2.16
C TYR A 63 9.72 -10.56 2.98
N PRO A 64 10.59 -11.55 2.61
CA PRO A 64 10.71 -12.79 3.37
C PRO A 64 10.95 -12.52 4.86
N GLY A 65 10.17 -13.15 5.72
CA GLY A 65 10.24 -13.00 7.17
C GLY A 65 9.49 -11.80 7.76
N ALA A 66 8.96 -10.87 6.92
CA ALA A 66 8.29 -9.68 7.44
C ALA A 66 6.91 -10.01 8.04
N ARG A 67 6.12 -10.86 7.38
CA ARG A 67 4.81 -11.30 7.89
C ARG A 67 4.97 -12.11 9.19
N GLU A 68 5.89 -13.05 9.22
CA GLU A 68 6.20 -13.86 10.41
C GLU A 68 6.72 -12.99 11.57
N ALA A 69 7.46 -11.92 11.27
CA ALA A 69 7.87 -10.97 12.30
C ALA A 69 6.67 -10.21 12.86
N ALA A 70 5.76 -9.75 11.99
CA ALA A 70 4.52 -9.06 12.38
C ALA A 70 3.62 -9.97 13.25
N GLU A 71 3.48 -11.24 12.88
CA GLU A 71 2.73 -12.26 13.65
C GLU A 71 3.32 -12.49 15.05
N ARG A 72 4.63 -12.42 15.20
CA ARG A 72 5.32 -12.48 16.50
C ARG A 72 5.25 -11.18 17.30
N GLY A 73 4.50 -10.17 16.80
CA GLY A 73 4.33 -8.90 17.48
C GLY A 73 5.50 -7.90 17.27
N VAL A 74 6.41 -8.16 16.34
CA VAL A 74 7.47 -7.19 16.02
C VAL A 74 6.83 -5.99 15.34
N ARG A 75 7.17 -4.78 15.80
CA ARG A 75 6.70 -3.50 15.26
C ARG A 75 7.88 -2.56 15.08
N THR A 76 7.82 -1.72 14.05
CA THR A 76 8.79 -0.65 13.88
C THR A 76 8.43 0.56 14.76
N GLY A 77 9.40 1.43 14.98
CA GLY A 77 9.16 2.65 15.78
C GLY A 77 8.18 3.63 15.16
N GLY A 78 7.86 3.48 13.87
CA GLY A 78 6.87 4.30 13.16
C GLY A 78 5.43 3.78 13.24
N ASP A 79 5.23 2.50 13.54
CA ASP A 79 3.91 1.86 13.59
C ASP A 79 2.90 2.64 14.49
N PRO A 80 3.19 2.98 15.76
CA PRO A 80 2.23 3.69 16.60
C PRO A 80 1.81 5.03 16.03
N ARG A 81 2.73 5.81 15.47
CA ARG A 81 2.44 7.10 14.85
C ARG A 81 1.56 6.95 13.61
N ASN A 82 1.82 5.95 12.77
CA ASN A 82 1.04 5.72 11.57
C ASN A 82 -0.37 5.21 11.91
N ARG A 83 -0.53 4.38 12.96
CA ARG A 83 -1.84 4.00 13.50
C ARG A 83 -2.62 5.22 13.99
N GLU A 84 -2.00 6.09 14.76
CA GLU A 84 -2.62 7.33 15.25
C GLU A 84 -3.07 8.22 14.09
N TYR A 85 -2.24 8.35 13.05
CA TYR A 85 -2.54 9.18 11.88
C TYR A 85 -3.82 8.73 11.15
N VAL A 86 -4.05 7.43 11.00
CA VAL A 86 -5.23 6.92 10.29
C VAL A 86 -6.40 6.58 11.20
N ALA A 87 -6.25 6.64 12.53
CA ALA A 87 -7.20 6.10 13.51
C ALA A 87 -8.66 6.56 13.32
N ALA A 88 -8.86 7.85 12.98
CA ALA A 88 -10.20 8.40 12.76
C ALA A 88 -10.83 8.02 11.41
N HIS A 89 -10.06 7.42 10.51
CA HIS A 89 -10.41 7.23 9.10
C HIS A 89 -10.34 5.78 8.64
N VAL A 90 -9.78 4.89 9.46
CA VAL A 90 -9.63 3.47 9.16
C VAL A 90 -10.78 2.65 9.75
N ARG A 91 -11.27 1.71 8.96
CA ARG A 91 -12.11 0.59 9.40
C ARG A 91 -11.36 -0.69 9.10
N SER A 92 -11.15 -1.52 10.10
CA SER A 92 -10.36 -2.73 9.94
C SER A 92 -11.11 -3.97 10.42
N SER A 93 -11.01 -5.03 9.64
CA SER A 93 -11.30 -6.41 10.03
C SER A 93 -10.09 -7.32 9.76
N ALA A 94 -8.96 -6.73 9.41
CA ALA A 94 -7.71 -7.45 9.14
C ALA A 94 -7.11 -8.04 10.42
N SER A 95 -6.21 -9.01 10.24
CA SER A 95 -5.38 -9.52 11.34
C SER A 95 -4.42 -8.42 11.84
N ASP A 96 -3.98 -8.52 13.10
CA ASP A 96 -3.00 -7.59 13.67
C ASP A 96 -1.68 -7.56 12.87
N ALA A 97 -1.27 -8.71 12.33
CA ALA A 97 -0.12 -8.81 11.44
C ALA A 97 -0.35 -8.11 10.08
N GLY A 98 -1.54 -8.26 9.50
CA GLY A 98 -1.93 -7.57 8.27
C GLY A 98 -1.95 -6.06 8.45
N GLU A 99 -2.54 -5.57 9.56
CA GLU A 99 -2.49 -4.15 9.90
C GLU A 99 -1.05 -3.66 10.08
N ALA A 100 -0.22 -4.41 10.80
CA ALA A 100 1.17 -4.04 11.03
C ALA A 100 1.95 -3.85 9.74
N LEU A 101 1.75 -4.72 8.74
CA LEU A 101 2.36 -4.57 7.42
C LEU A 101 1.90 -3.29 6.70
N CYS A 102 0.62 -2.90 6.88
CA CYS A 102 0.10 -1.65 6.32
C CYS A 102 0.65 -0.41 7.02
N MET A 103 0.91 -0.48 8.33
CA MET A 103 1.39 0.64 9.15
C MET A 103 2.90 0.81 9.09
N ASP A 104 3.64 -0.19 8.58
CA ASP A 104 5.09 -0.19 8.57
C ASP A 104 5.66 0.90 7.65
N PRO A 105 6.52 1.82 8.17
CA PRO A 105 7.20 2.81 7.35
C PRO A 105 8.07 2.16 6.28
N GLN A 106 7.98 2.64 5.05
CA GLN A 106 8.73 2.10 3.93
C GLN A 106 9.82 3.05 3.46
N THR A 107 10.94 2.49 3.04
CA THR A 107 11.97 3.19 2.28
C THR A 107 11.92 2.68 0.85
N SER A 108 11.46 3.53 -0.07
CA SER A 108 11.24 3.14 -1.47
C SER A 108 10.26 1.95 -1.58
N GLY A 109 9.08 2.10 -0.96
CA GLY A 109 8.06 1.04 -0.85
C GLY A 109 7.26 0.77 -2.12
N GLY A 110 7.68 1.31 -3.25
CA GLY A 110 6.98 1.16 -4.53
C GLY A 110 5.89 2.23 -4.73
N LEU A 111 5.07 2.02 -5.76
CA LEU A 111 3.93 2.88 -6.07
C LEU A 111 2.62 2.19 -5.70
N LEU A 112 1.71 2.94 -5.10
CA LEU A 112 0.30 2.59 -4.98
C LEU A 112 -0.45 3.34 -6.08
N ALA A 113 -1.15 2.60 -6.94
CA ALA A 113 -1.90 3.18 -8.05
C ALA A 113 -3.34 2.67 -8.10
N ALA A 114 -4.27 3.57 -8.34
CA ALA A 114 -5.65 3.26 -8.71
C ALA A 114 -5.78 3.34 -10.23
N VAL A 115 -6.14 2.23 -10.86
CA VAL A 115 -6.24 2.11 -12.32
C VAL A 115 -7.58 1.54 -12.73
N ASP A 116 -7.98 1.80 -13.98
CA ASP A 116 -9.17 1.18 -14.57
C ASP A 116 -9.02 -0.35 -14.58
N PRO A 117 -10.03 -1.12 -14.16
CA PRO A 117 -10.00 -2.58 -14.21
C PRO A 117 -9.64 -3.15 -15.60
N ALA A 118 -9.98 -2.45 -16.67
CA ALA A 118 -9.73 -2.89 -18.04
C ALA A 118 -8.24 -2.99 -18.39
N VAL A 119 -7.37 -2.21 -17.69
CA VAL A 119 -5.92 -2.21 -17.99
C VAL A 119 -5.12 -3.14 -17.09
N VAL A 120 -5.73 -3.71 -16.04
CA VAL A 120 -5.01 -4.55 -15.06
C VAL A 120 -4.28 -5.72 -15.72
N ALA A 121 -4.88 -6.36 -16.72
CA ALA A 121 -4.28 -7.48 -17.43
C ALA A 121 -3.08 -7.09 -18.32
N SER A 122 -2.90 -5.81 -18.63
CA SER A 122 -1.77 -5.29 -19.42
C SER A 122 -0.58 -4.84 -18.57
N LEU A 123 -0.76 -4.75 -17.25
CA LEU A 123 0.33 -4.40 -16.34
C LEU A 123 1.40 -5.49 -16.28
N SER A 124 2.65 -5.06 -16.14
CA SER A 124 3.77 -5.98 -15.99
C SER A 124 3.66 -6.83 -14.71
N PRO A 125 4.34 -8.00 -14.66
CA PRO A 125 4.33 -8.87 -13.48
C PRO A 125 4.95 -8.24 -12.21
N SER A 126 5.49 -7.04 -12.31
CA SER A 126 6.00 -6.29 -11.15
C SER A 126 4.91 -5.63 -10.31
N TRP A 127 3.68 -5.58 -10.83
CA TRP A 127 2.50 -5.12 -10.13
C TRP A 127 1.72 -6.29 -9.52
N TRP A 128 1.10 -6.04 -8.39
CA TRP A 128 0.12 -6.96 -7.80
C TRP A 128 -1.06 -6.17 -7.25
N ARG A 129 -2.22 -6.78 -7.31
CA ARG A 129 -3.42 -6.19 -6.76
C ARG A 129 -3.38 -6.29 -5.23
N VAL A 130 -3.50 -5.15 -4.56
CA VAL A 130 -3.58 -5.06 -3.09
C VAL A 130 -4.97 -4.68 -2.60
N GLY A 131 -5.92 -4.38 -3.51
CA GLY A 131 -7.25 -3.97 -3.09
C GLY A 131 -8.08 -3.38 -4.22
N GLU A 132 -9.01 -2.54 -3.84
CA GLU A 132 -9.93 -1.88 -4.76
C GLU A 132 -10.41 -0.52 -4.24
N VAL A 133 -10.90 0.30 -5.15
CA VAL A 133 -11.54 1.58 -4.83
C VAL A 133 -13.06 1.38 -4.82
N LEU A 134 -13.73 1.86 -3.77
CA LEU A 134 -15.16 1.74 -3.58
C LEU A 134 -15.80 3.13 -3.48
N GLY A 135 -17.07 3.23 -3.90
CA GLY A 135 -17.87 4.44 -3.68
C GLY A 135 -18.22 4.63 -2.21
N GLY A 136 -18.43 5.89 -1.83
CA GLY A 136 -18.87 6.25 -0.48
C GLY A 136 -18.00 7.34 0.14
N PRO A 137 -18.30 7.77 1.38
CA PRO A 137 -17.49 8.73 2.10
C PRO A 137 -16.05 8.25 2.23
N ALA A 138 -15.10 9.19 2.13
CA ALA A 138 -13.68 8.88 2.20
C ALA A 138 -13.33 8.05 3.45
N ALA A 139 -12.69 6.92 3.24
CA ALA A 139 -12.25 6.02 4.29
C ALA A 139 -11.16 5.07 3.79
N LEU A 140 -10.31 4.62 4.71
CA LEU A 140 -9.44 3.46 4.51
C LEU A 140 -10.14 2.23 5.08
N VAL A 141 -10.16 1.14 4.33
CA VAL A 141 -10.71 -0.16 4.78
C VAL A 141 -9.61 -1.20 4.72
N LEU A 142 -9.26 -1.81 5.84
CA LEU A 142 -8.31 -2.95 5.90
C LEU A 142 -9.10 -4.24 6.16
N ARG A 143 -8.86 -5.25 5.32
CA ARG A 143 -9.59 -6.52 5.40
C ARG A 143 -8.72 -7.71 5.02
#